data_6c01d66b7135e799f12a75a53bc22fac
#
_entry.id   6c01d66b7135e799f12a75a53bc22fac
#
_cell.length_a   1.000
_cell.length_b   1.000
_cell.length_c   1.000
_cell.angle_alpha   90.00
_cell.angle_beta   90.00
_cell.angle_gamma   90.00
#
_symmetry.space_group_name_H-M   'P 1'
#
loop_
_entity.id
_entity.type
_entity.pdbx_description
1 polymer ?
#
loop_
_entity_poly.entity_id
_entity_poly.type
_entity_poly.pdbx_seq_one_letter_code
_entity_poly.pdbx_strand_id
1 'polypeptide(L)'
;MMLIFLQCIREKDKGNRIATVLFYMSNVTQGGATVFPELGVSIFPVKGDAIYWLNLHPSGEGNYCMLHAACPVLTGSKWVATRWIYEVGQEFIKPCSLEYQEEGCPGTHASQILKT
;
A
#
# COMPACT_ATOMS: atom_id res chain seq x y z
N MET A 1 3.07 -11.25 15.71
CA MET A 1 1.69 -10.95 15.31
C MET A 1 1.72 -10.23 13.97
N MET A 2 1.06 -10.77 12.99
CA MET A 2 0.96 -10.15 11.67
C MET A 2 -0.27 -9.23 11.67
N LEU A 3 -0.07 -7.94 11.47
CA LEU A 3 -1.17 -6.99 11.35
C LEU A 3 -1.57 -6.86 9.87
N ILE A 4 -2.75 -7.34 9.56
CA ILE A 4 -3.33 -7.19 8.21
C ILE A 4 -4.13 -5.88 8.20
N PHE A 5 -3.74 -4.96 7.34
CA PHE A 5 -4.44 -3.68 7.19
C PHE A 5 -5.20 -3.64 5.87
N LEU A 6 -6.52 -3.68 5.95
CA LEU A 6 -7.38 -3.16 4.90
C LEU A 6 -7.73 -1.73 5.29
N GLN A 7 -7.10 -0.76 4.68
CA GLN A 7 -7.28 0.64 5.05
C GLN A 7 -8.29 1.35 4.17
N CYS A 8 -9.57 1.02 4.33
CA CYS A 8 -10.66 1.90 3.92
C CYS A 8 -11.06 2.78 5.11
N ILE A 9 -10.17 3.63 5.57
CA ILE A 9 -10.47 4.60 6.62
C ILE A 9 -10.80 5.93 5.95
N ARG A 10 -12.07 6.29 6.01
CA ARG A 10 -12.53 7.59 5.56
C ARG A 10 -12.38 8.60 6.70
N GLU A 11 -11.49 9.56 6.52
CA GLU A 11 -11.37 10.67 7.45
C GLU A 11 -12.36 11.78 7.09
N LYS A 12 -13.00 12.34 8.12
CA LYS A 12 -13.84 13.52 7.97
C LYS A 12 -12.97 14.63 7.36
N ASP A 13 -13.47 15.35 6.40
CA ASP A 13 -12.82 16.46 5.70
C ASP A 13 -11.69 16.10 4.70
N LYS A 14 -11.17 14.89 4.71
CA LYS A 14 -10.09 14.44 3.78
C LYS A 14 -10.54 13.36 2.79
N GLY A 15 -11.61 12.66 3.12
CA GLY A 15 -12.06 11.52 2.37
C GLY A 15 -11.28 10.25 2.70
N ASN A 16 -11.28 9.29 1.77
CA ASN A 16 -10.57 8.04 1.92
C ASN A 16 -9.10 8.18 1.49
N ARG A 17 -8.26 7.27 1.93
CA ARG A 17 -6.85 7.19 1.54
C ARG A 17 -6.74 6.54 0.17
N ILE A 18 -6.41 7.33 -0.86
CA ILE A 18 -6.24 6.83 -2.23
C ILE A 18 -4.97 6.03 -2.38
N ALA A 19 -3.87 6.54 -1.83
CA ALA A 19 -2.55 5.96 -2.01
C ALA A 19 -1.73 6.01 -0.74
N THR A 20 -0.74 5.14 -0.68
CA THR A 20 0.26 5.08 0.40
C THR A 20 1.65 5.07 -0.19
N VAL A 21 2.53 5.87 0.38
CA VAL A 21 3.98 5.80 0.18
C VAL A 21 4.61 5.40 1.50
N LEU A 22 5.40 4.34 1.49
CA LEU A 22 6.10 3.85 2.67
C LEU A 22 7.60 3.91 2.42
N PHE A 23 8.30 4.64 3.28
CA PHE A 23 9.76 4.80 3.22
C PHE A 23 10.41 3.90 4.25
N TYR A 24 11.38 3.11 3.84
CA TYR A 24 12.22 2.33 4.74
C TYR A 24 13.37 3.18 5.26
N MET A 25 13.42 3.39 6.57
CA MET A 25 14.39 4.24 7.24
C MET A 25 15.53 3.45 7.88
N SER A 26 15.43 2.13 7.87
CA SER A 26 16.45 1.23 8.39
C SER A 26 16.56 -0.03 7.57
N ASN A 27 17.74 -0.66 7.61
CA ASN A 27 17.88 -2.06 7.21
C ASN A 27 17.40 -2.96 8.36
N VAL A 28 16.87 -4.12 8.03
CA VAL A 28 16.44 -5.13 9.01
C VAL A 28 17.26 -6.39 8.77
N THR A 29 17.90 -6.88 9.83
CA THR A 29 18.79 -8.03 9.71
C THR A 29 18.04 -9.30 9.33
N GLN A 30 16.89 -9.56 9.98
CA GLN A 30 16.02 -10.69 9.68
C GLN A 30 14.56 -10.34 9.87
N GLY A 31 13.74 -10.77 8.93
CA GLY A 31 12.29 -10.54 8.96
C GLY A 31 11.89 -9.15 8.52
N GLY A 32 10.72 -8.71 8.94
CA GLY A 32 10.22 -7.37 8.71
C GLY A 32 9.75 -7.08 7.28
N ALA A 33 9.54 -8.09 6.44
CA ALA A 33 9.05 -7.89 5.09
C ALA A 33 7.66 -7.25 5.07
N THR A 34 7.39 -6.42 4.08
CA THR A 34 6.05 -5.98 3.73
C THR A 34 5.52 -6.93 2.66
N VAL A 35 4.41 -7.61 2.95
CA VAL A 35 3.86 -8.64 2.05
C VAL A 35 2.49 -8.22 1.52
N PHE A 36 2.26 -8.53 0.25
CA PHE A 36 0.98 -8.37 -0.44
C PHE A 36 0.52 -9.76 -0.88
N PRO A 37 -0.24 -10.48 -0.03
CA PRO A 37 -0.56 -11.90 -0.27
C PRO A 37 -1.29 -12.14 -1.58
N GLU A 38 -2.27 -11.31 -1.93
CA GLU A 38 -3.05 -11.45 -3.16
C GLU A 38 -2.21 -11.29 -4.43
N LEU A 39 -1.10 -10.58 -4.33
CA LEU A 39 -0.16 -10.39 -5.43
C LEU A 39 1.03 -11.35 -5.38
N GLY A 40 1.18 -12.10 -4.30
CA GLY A 40 2.35 -12.95 -4.09
C GLY A 40 3.67 -12.18 -3.98
N VAL A 41 3.64 -10.95 -3.51
CA VAL A 41 4.81 -10.06 -3.43
C VAL A 41 5.27 -9.90 -1.99
N SER A 42 6.57 -10.05 -1.79
CA SER A 42 7.25 -9.77 -0.51
C SER A 42 8.37 -8.79 -0.74
N ILE A 43 8.38 -7.70 0.03
CA ILE A 43 9.38 -6.64 -0.09
C ILE A 43 10.14 -6.55 1.21
N PHE A 44 11.44 -6.85 1.16
CA PHE A 44 12.31 -6.73 2.31
C PHE A 44 12.80 -5.29 2.49
N PRO A 45 12.87 -4.78 3.72
CA PRO A 45 13.34 -3.43 3.99
C PRO A 45 14.78 -3.22 3.53
N VAL A 46 14.98 -2.17 2.74
CA VAL A 46 16.30 -1.62 2.41
C VAL A 46 16.26 -0.14 2.71
N LYS A 47 17.14 0.32 3.59
CA LYS A 47 17.20 1.74 3.96
C LYS A 47 17.34 2.64 2.73
N GLY A 48 16.48 3.62 2.63
CA GLY A 48 16.44 4.56 1.50
C GLY A 48 15.48 4.17 0.38
N ASP A 49 14.97 2.94 0.39
CA ASP A 49 13.93 2.52 -0.55
C ASP A 49 12.55 3.05 -0.12
N ALA A 50 11.70 3.22 -1.10
CA ALA A 50 10.28 3.52 -0.88
C ALA A 50 9.42 2.59 -1.72
N ILE A 51 8.24 2.28 -1.21
CA ILE A 51 7.20 1.58 -1.96
C ILE A 51 5.94 2.43 -2.01
N TYR A 52 5.24 2.36 -3.14
CA TYR A 52 4.02 3.10 -3.39
C TYR A 52 2.95 2.15 -3.93
N TRP A 53 1.73 2.30 -3.43
CA TRP A 53 0.58 1.56 -3.96
C TRP A 53 -0.72 2.35 -3.84
N LEU A 54 -1.69 2.00 -4.69
CA LEU A 54 -3.04 2.56 -4.67
C LEU A 54 -3.94 1.70 -3.78
N ASN A 55 -4.52 2.31 -2.74
CA ASN A 55 -5.44 1.63 -1.83
C ASN A 55 -6.85 1.47 -2.42
N LEU A 56 -7.21 2.33 -3.36
CA LEU A 56 -8.53 2.36 -3.98
C LEU A 56 -8.44 2.14 -5.47
N HIS A 57 -9.47 1.52 -6.02
CA HIS A 57 -9.75 1.56 -7.45
C HIS A 57 -10.19 2.96 -7.90
N PRO A 58 -10.12 3.30 -9.20
CA PRO A 58 -10.64 4.57 -9.72
C PRO A 58 -12.12 4.81 -9.42
N SER A 59 -12.91 3.76 -9.18
CA SER A 59 -14.31 3.85 -8.75
C SER A 59 -14.49 4.33 -7.30
N GLY A 60 -13.40 4.39 -6.53
CA GLY A 60 -13.42 4.73 -5.10
C GLY A 60 -13.58 3.54 -4.16
N GLU A 61 -13.72 2.33 -4.69
CA GLU A 61 -13.79 1.11 -3.91
C GLU A 61 -12.40 0.64 -3.46
N GLY A 62 -12.35 -0.07 -2.33
CA GLY A 62 -11.12 -0.63 -1.81
C GLY A 62 -10.48 -1.62 -2.79
N ASN A 63 -9.19 -1.46 -3.05
CA ASN A 63 -8.43 -2.37 -3.88
C ASN A 63 -7.91 -3.55 -3.04
N TYR A 64 -8.65 -4.64 -3.00
CA TYR A 64 -8.31 -5.83 -2.23
C TYR A 64 -6.99 -6.49 -2.65
N CYS A 65 -6.55 -6.26 -3.88
CA CYS A 65 -5.24 -6.74 -4.33
C CYS A 65 -4.08 -6.10 -3.55
N MET A 66 -4.32 -4.92 -2.97
CA MET A 66 -3.36 -4.21 -2.13
C MET A 66 -3.47 -4.56 -0.65
N LEU A 67 -4.22 -5.61 -0.31
CA LEU A 67 -4.20 -6.15 1.05
C LEU A 67 -2.77 -6.50 1.43
N HIS A 68 -2.30 -6.01 2.57
CA HIS A 68 -0.90 -6.14 2.95
C HIS A 68 -0.72 -6.33 4.44
N ALA A 69 0.45 -6.82 4.81
CA ALA A 69 0.83 -7.03 6.19
C ALA A 69 2.33 -6.75 6.39
N ALA A 70 2.68 -6.41 7.61
CA ALA A 70 4.06 -6.36 8.05
C ALA A 70 4.41 -7.66 8.74
N CYS A 71 5.40 -8.39 8.23
CA CYS A 71 5.92 -9.57 8.90
C CYS A 71 6.70 -9.18 10.16
N PRO A 72 6.75 -10.05 11.16
CA PRO A 72 7.53 -9.81 12.37
C PRO A 72 9.01 -9.55 12.08
N VAL A 73 9.60 -8.64 12.82
CA VAL A 73 11.05 -8.44 12.84
C VAL A 73 11.64 -9.49 13.77
N LEU A 74 12.50 -10.34 13.26
CA LEU A 74 13.16 -11.38 14.05
C LEU A 74 14.44 -10.86 14.71
N THR A 75 15.22 -10.09 13.96
CA THR A 75 16.47 -9.51 14.46
C THR A 75 16.66 -8.12 13.88
N GLY A 76 16.97 -7.16 14.72
CA GLY A 76 17.14 -5.77 14.37
C GLY A 76 15.89 -4.93 14.65
N SER A 77 15.79 -3.78 14.02
CA SER A 77 14.71 -2.82 14.17
C SER A 77 14.21 -2.35 12.82
N LYS A 78 12.91 -2.23 12.68
CA LYS A 78 12.27 -1.72 11.47
C LYS A 78 11.72 -0.32 11.71
N TRP A 79 12.30 0.66 11.05
CA TRP A 79 11.84 2.04 11.06
C TRP A 79 11.31 2.40 9.69
N VAL A 80 10.08 2.89 9.67
CA VAL A 80 9.39 3.32 8.45
C VAL A 80 8.75 4.68 8.66
N ALA A 81 8.62 5.43 7.57
CA ALA A 81 7.78 6.63 7.51
C ALA A 81 6.71 6.39 6.45
N THR A 82 5.47 6.77 6.75
CA THR A 82 4.35 6.57 5.86
C THR A 82 3.73 7.91 5.48
N ARG A 83 3.49 8.11 4.19
CA ARG A 83 2.73 9.23 3.66
C ARG A 83 1.43 8.71 3.04
N TRP A 84 0.30 9.19 3.54
CA TRP A 84 -1.01 8.89 2.97
C TRP A 84 -1.48 10.03 2.08
N ILE A 85 -2.01 9.69 0.92
CA ILE A 85 -2.62 10.61 -0.03
C ILE A 85 -4.12 10.39 0.02
N TYR A 86 -4.86 11.46 0.29
CA TYR A 86 -6.31 11.45 0.47
C TYR A 86 -7.04 11.90 -0.78
N GLU A 87 -8.34 11.58 -0.87
CA GLU A 87 -9.21 11.89 -2.01
C GLU A 87 -9.34 13.39 -2.26
N VAL A 88 -9.56 14.17 -1.19
CA VAL A 88 -9.78 15.62 -1.30
C VAL A 88 -8.54 16.31 -1.86
N GLY A 89 -8.72 17.05 -2.93
CA GLY A 89 -7.64 17.74 -3.65
C GLY A 89 -7.03 16.95 -4.80
N GLN A 90 -7.47 15.69 -5.03
CA GLN A 90 -6.94 14.83 -6.08
C GLN A 90 -7.87 14.70 -7.29
N GLU A 91 -9.04 15.30 -7.25
CA GLU A 91 -10.12 15.10 -8.22
C GLU A 91 -9.72 15.44 -9.65
N PHE A 92 -8.86 16.43 -9.82
CA PHE A 92 -8.36 16.85 -11.14
C PHE A 92 -7.06 16.18 -11.55
N ILE A 93 -6.35 15.58 -10.61
CA ILE A 93 -5.08 14.87 -10.85
C ILE A 93 -5.38 13.41 -11.21
N LYS A 94 -6.30 12.80 -10.47
CA LYS A 94 -6.76 11.42 -10.65
C LYS A 94 -8.29 11.38 -10.52
N PRO A 95 -9.03 11.66 -11.60
CA PRO A 95 -10.49 11.66 -11.56
C PRO A 95 -11.04 10.26 -11.30
N CYS A 96 -12.23 10.22 -10.69
CA CYS A 96 -12.96 8.98 -10.46
C CYS A 96 -13.41 8.36 -11.79
N SER A 97 -13.43 7.03 -11.83
CA SER A 97 -14.11 6.27 -12.88
C SER A 97 -15.60 6.16 -12.56
N LEU A 98 -16.43 6.17 -13.60
CA LEU A 98 -17.86 5.89 -13.50
C LEU A 98 -18.15 4.38 -13.56
N GLU A 99 -17.16 3.58 -13.88
CA GLU A 99 -17.28 2.13 -13.99
C GLU A 99 -16.68 1.45 -12.77
N TYR A 100 -17.34 0.38 -12.32
CA TYR A 100 -16.79 -0.51 -11.31
C TYR A 100 -15.65 -1.33 -11.89
N GLN A 101 -14.63 -1.56 -11.09
CA GLN A 101 -13.58 -2.50 -11.43
C GLN A 101 -14.08 -3.92 -11.15
N GLU A 102 -13.80 -4.84 -12.07
CA GLU A 102 -14.07 -6.26 -11.83
C GLU A 102 -13.25 -6.77 -10.64
N GLU A 103 -13.86 -7.65 -9.85
CA GLU A 103 -13.16 -8.33 -8.78
C GLU A 103 -12.06 -9.23 -9.36
N GLY A 104 -10.89 -9.15 -8.81
CA GLY A 104 -9.73 -9.95 -9.19
C GLY A 104 -8.46 -9.13 -9.26
N CYS A 105 -7.35 -9.82 -9.07
CA CYS A 105 -6.03 -9.23 -9.19
C CYS A 105 -5.47 -9.61 -10.56
N PRO A 106 -5.25 -8.65 -11.47
CA PRO A 106 -4.73 -8.96 -12.81
C PRO A 106 -3.33 -9.60 -12.73
N GLY A 107 -3.05 -10.55 -13.65
CA GLY A 107 -1.93 -11.48 -13.61
C GLY A 107 -0.50 -10.91 -13.67
N THR A 108 -0.31 -9.60 -13.84
CA THR A 108 1.01 -8.93 -13.81
C THR A 108 1.08 -7.96 -12.64
N HIS A 109 1.24 -8.50 -11.46
CA HIS A 109 0.92 -7.83 -10.20
C HIS A 109 2.03 -6.91 -9.68
N ALA A 110 3.28 -7.16 -10.06
CA ALA A 110 4.41 -6.34 -9.63
C ALA A 110 4.33 -4.89 -10.12
N SER A 111 3.59 -4.62 -11.20
CA SER A 111 3.39 -3.28 -11.76
C SER A 111 2.46 -2.39 -10.93
N GLN A 112 1.70 -2.96 -10.01
CA GLN A 112 0.79 -2.20 -9.15
C GLN A 112 1.48 -1.61 -7.91
N ILE A 113 2.69 -2.09 -7.62
CA ILE A 113 3.52 -1.59 -6.54
C ILE A 113 4.80 -1.04 -7.14
N LEU A 114 5.02 0.25 -6.98
CA LEU A 114 6.26 0.88 -7.41
C LEU A 114 7.27 0.84 -6.26
N LYS A 115 8.46 0.35 -6.56
CA LYS A 115 9.59 0.35 -5.63
C LYS A 115 10.73 1.18 -6.22
N THR A 116 11.28 2.03 -5.42
CA THR A 116 12.51 2.78 -5.76
C THR A 116 13.68 2.31 -4.92
#